data_9fa22b4e4e059a571fa052797bd25c42
#
_entry.id   9fa22b4e4e059a571fa052797bd25c42
#
_cell.length_a   1.000
_cell.length_b   1.000
_cell.length_c   1.000
_cell.angle_alpha   90.00
_cell.angle_beta   90.00
_cell.angle_gamma   90.00
#
_symmetry.space_group_name_H-M   'P 1'
#
loop_
_entity.id
_entity.type
_entity.pdbx_description
1 polymer ?
#
loop_
_entity_poly.entity_id
_entity_poly.type
_entity_poly.pdbx_seq_one_letter_code
_entity_poly.pdbx_strand_id
1 'polypeptide(L)' 'MAEFKMEVNIRKLPNNPNMFEFTISTPMLRSQFRLPRAMVNKLRILIERALISK' A
#
# COMPACT_ATOMS: atom_id res chain seq x y z
N MET A 1 -2.32 24.11 -13.24
CA MET A 1 -2.76 23.16 -12.22
C MET A 1 -1.68 22.14 -11.93
N ALA A 2 -1.38 21.92 -10.67
CA ALA A 2 -0.33 20.99 -10.29
C ALA A 2 -0.86 19.55 -10.35
N GLU A 3 -0.07 18.69 -10.90
CA GLU A 3 -0.38 17.27 -10.87
C GLU A 3 0.18 16.65 -9.61
N PHE A 4 -0.63 15.87 -8.96
CA PHE A 4 -0.18 15.12 -7.80
C PHE A 4 0.30 13.75 -8.25
N LYS A 5 1.58 13.51 -8.13
CA LYS A 5 2.16 12.24 -8.51
C LYS A 5 2.44 11.41 -7.27
N MET A 6 1.89 10.23 -7.24
CA MET A 6 2.14 9.32 -6.15
C MET A 6 2.42 7.93 -6.72
N GLU A 7 3.51 7.36 -6.27
CA GLU A 7 3.86 6.00 -6.65
C GLU A 7 3.70 5.08 -5.45
N VAL A 8 3.07 3.95 -5.70
CA VAL A 8 2.85 2.96 -4.66
C VAL A 8 3.41 1.63 -5.15
N ASN A 9 4.29 1.04 -4.36
CA ASN A 9 4.86 -0.25 -4.67
C ASN A 9 4.62 -1.21 -3.52
N ILE A 10 4.32 -2.44 -3.87
CA ILE A 10 4.08 -3.50 -2.89
C ILE A 10 4.90 -4.70 -3.32
N ARG A 11 5.63 -5.28 -2.39
CA ARG A 11 6.40 -6.47 -2.70
C ARG A 11 6.45 -7.42 -1.51
N LYS A 12 6.61 -8.69 -1.80
CA LYS A 12 6.84 -9.67 -0.76
C LYS A 12 8.28 -9.57 -0.28
N LEU A 13 8.46 -9.77 1.02
CA LEU A 13 9.79 -9.84 1.56
C LEU A 13 10.38 -11.22 1.32
N PRO A 14 11.62 -11.30 0.81
CA PRO A 14 12.19 -12.62 0.49
C PRO A 14 12.38 -13.52 1.70
N ASN A 15 12.62 -12.93 2.87
CA ASN A 15 12.87 -13.71 4.07
C ASN A 15 11.61 -14.03 4.85
N ASN A 16 10.48 -13.45 4.48
CA ASN A 16 9.26 -13.67 5.22
C ASN A 16 8.07 -13.55 4.28
N PRO A 17 7.60 -14.67 3.73
CA PRO A 17 6.51 -14.63 2.74
C PRO A 17 5.17 -14.16 3.29
N ASN A 18 5.05 -14.04 4.62
CA ASN A 18 3.83 -13.52 5.22
C ASN A 18 3.88 -12.03 5.47
N MET A 19 4.96 -11.38 5.07
CA MET A 19 5.09 -9.93 5.24
C MET A 19 5.22 -9.27 3.89
N PHE A 20 4.62 -8.10 3.78
CA PHE A 20 4.70 -7.30 2.57
C PHE A 20 5.26 -5.95 2.89
N GLU A 21 6.05 -5.43 1.98
CA GLU A 21 6.61 -4.11 2.13
C GLU A 21 5.90 -3.15 1.18
N PHE A 22 5.42 -2.05 1.74
CA PHE A 22 4.76 -1.00 1.00
C PHE A 22 5.66 0.20 0.93
N THR A 23 5.77 0.79 -0.24
CA THR A 23 6.49 2.03 -0.43
C THR A 23 5.56 3.04 -1.08
N ILE A 24 5.37 4.16 -0.44
CA ILE A 24 4.57 5.25 -0.98
C ILE A 24 5.48 6.44 -1.17
N SER A 25 5.54 6.93 -2.39
CA SER A 25 6.46 8.01 -2.74
C SER A 25 5.69 9.15 -3.38
N THR A 26 5.91 10.33 -2.86
CA THR A 26 5.40 11.56 -3.46
C THR A 26 6.57 12.50 -3.68
N PRO A 27 6.38 13.60 -4.43
CA PRO A 27 7.49 14.53 -4.64
C PRO A 27 8.08 15.11 -3.36
N MET A 28 7.27 15.16 -2.29
CA MET A 28 7.73 15.77 -1.05
C MET A 28 8.00 14.78 0.07
N LEU A 29 7.56 13.54 -0.10
CA LEU A 29 7.63 12.60 1.00
C LEU A 29 7.74 11.18 0.48
N ARG A 30 8.48 10.35 1.21
CA ARG A 30 8.58 8.95 0.91
C ARG A 30 8.38 8.16 2.20
N SER A 31 7.48 7.19 2.16
CA SER A 31 7.17 6.37 3.31
C SER A 31 7.34 4.89 2.97
N GLN A 32 7.86 4.16 3.93
CA GLN A 32 8.00 2.71 3.82
C GLN A 32 7.47 2.07 5.08
N PHE A 33 6.70 1.00 4.92
CA PHE A 33 6.23 0.26 6.07
C PHE A 33 5.95 -1.17 5.69
N ARG A 34 5.87 -2.04 6.68
CA ARG A 34 5.67 -3.46 6.48
C ARG A 34 4.39 -3.90 7.17
N LEU A 35 3.65 -4.75 6.49
CA LEU A 35 2.40 -5.25 7.01
C LEU A 35 2.32 -6.75 6.81
N PRO A 36 1.76 -7.48 7.80
CA PRO A 36 1.52 -8.91 7.62
C PRO A 36 0.41 -9.16 6.62
N ARG A 37 0.38 -10.37 6.08
CA ARG A 37 -0.61 -10.74 5.08
C ARG A 37 -2.03 -10.49 5.56
N ALA A 38 -2.31 -10.77 6.82
CA ALA A 38 -3.66 -10.56 7.36
C ALA A 38 -4.09 -9.11 7.27
N MET A 39 -3.17 -8.18 7.53
CA MET A 39 -3.47 -6.76 7.42
C MET A 39 -3.64 -6.33 5.98
N VAL A 40 -2.84 -6.90 5.09
CA VAL A 40 -2.97 -6.60 3.67
C VAL A 40 -4.35 -7.01 3.16
N ASN A 41 -4.79 -8.20 3.54
CA ASN A 41 -6.12 -8.68 3.15
C ASN A 41 -7.22 -7.79 3.69
N LYS A 42 -7.08 -7.36 4.92
CA LYS A 42 -8.06 -6.49 5.54
C LYS A 42 -8.13 -5.14 4.82
N LEU A 43 -6.98 -4.59 4.50
CA LEU A 43 -6.93 -3.32 3.77
C LEU A 43 -7.56 -3.46 2.39
N ARG A 44 -7.30 -4.57 1.73
CA ARG A 44 -7.89 -4.82 0.42
C ARG A 44 -9.41 -4.81 0.48
N ILE A 45 -9.97 -5.48 1.48
CA ILE A 45 -11.41 -5.51 1.65
C ILE A 45 -11.98 -4.11 1.89
N LEU A 46 -11.32 -3.35 2.75
CA LEU A 46 -11.77 -2.00 3.05
C LEU A 46 -11.70 -1.08 1.84
N ILE A 47 -10.64 -1.21 1.06
CA ILE A 47 -10.49 -0.42 -0.15
C ILE A 47 -11.58 -0.79 -1.17
N GLU A 48 -11.84 -2.06 -1.35
CA GLU A 48 -12.87 -2.50 -2.27
C GLU A 48 -14.24 -1.99 -1.85
N ARG A 49 -14.51 -1.99 -0.57
CA ARG A 49 -15.77 -1.44 -0.06
C ARG A 49 -15.88 0.04 -0.36
N ALA A 50 -14.80 0.78 -0.15
CA ALA A 50 -14.82 2.21 -0.39
C ALA A 50 -15.04 2.52 -1.87
N LEU A 51 -14.47 1.70 -2.75
CA LEU A 51 -14.62 1.92 -4.18
C LEU A 51 -16.04 1.61 -4.65
N ILE A 52 -16.69 0.65 -4.04
CA ILE A 52 -18.06 0.27 -4.39
C ILE A 52 -19.07 1.19 -3.73
N SER A 53 -18.78 1.65 -2.55
CA SER A 53 -19.67 2.50 -1.78
C SER A 53 -19.84 3.86 -2.44
N LYS A 54 -21.01 4.39 -2.33
CA LYS A 54 -21.30 5.72 -2.88
C LYS A 54 -21.33 6.78 -1.83
#